data_08261b6cb1a1253d5d6b177755f15a89
#
_entry.id   08261b6cb1a1253d5d6b177755f15a89
#
_cell.length_a   1.000
_cell.length_b   1.000
_cell.length_c   1.000
_cell.angle_alpha   90.00
_cell.angle_beta   90.00
_cell.angle_gamma   90.00
#
_symmetry.space_group_name_H-M   'P 1'
#
loop_
_entity.id
_entity.type
_entity.pdbx_description
1 polymer ?
#
loop_
_entity_poly.entity_id
_entity_poly.type
_entity_poly.pdbx_seq_one_letter_code
_entity_poly.pdbx_strand_id
1 'polypeptide(L)'
;MAETSLNLTDPNLATITSMRDLAAGIKLVQVRLDDPEERKRFVYEPGQFAEVSVFGVGESPFGLASSAERGDTLEFAVNKVGTVTEELFRLDVGDQVGIRGPLGHGFPMHEFKGKDILILGGGIGGAPLRPVIQTILDHRTDYGKLTILWAARSPDLLVFTEEYDLWTSEPNVTMHLTVDKATPDWQHDEGLITALIEKIKPSPENTITITCGPPIMIKFAMLTLEKVGFIPGQNWVTLEAKMKCGIGKCGRCNMGGVFICTEGPVFCFEKVSQFLESFV
;
A
#
# COMPACT_ATOMS: atom_id res chain seq x y z
N MET A 1 -22.55 24.59 11.24
CA MET A 1 -22.02 24.60 9.86
C MET A 1 -22.21 23.19 9.37
N ALA A 2 -22.91 22.98 8.26
CA ALA A 2 -23.08 21.63 7.71
C ALA A 2 -21.70 21.12 7.28
N GLU A 3 -21.24 20.01 7.86
CA GLU A 3 -20.15 19.23 7.31
C GLU A 3 -20.57 18.81 5.92
N THR A 4 -20.04 19.47 4.90
CA THR A 4 -20.24 19.05 3.52
C THR A 4 -19.45 17.76 3.37
N SER A 5 -20.14 16.61 3.45
CA SER A 5 -19.54 15.30 3.23
C SER A 5 -18.88 15.28 1.86
N LEU A 6 -17.69 14.65 1.77
CA LEU A 6 -17.02 14.39 0.50
C LEU A 6 -17.99 13.69 -0.47
N ASN A 7 -18.06 14.20 -1.69
CA ASN A 7 -18.82 13.53 -2.73
C ASN A 7 -18.01 12.32 -3.24
N LEU A 8 -18.40 11.14 -2.77
CA LEU A 8 -17.72 9.89 -3.16
C LEU A 8 -18.28 9.30 -4.47
N THR A 9 -19.20 9.97 -5.14
CA THR A 9 -19.82 9.47 -6.39
C THR A 9 -19.25 10.13 -7.63
N ASP A 10 -18.88 11.40 -7.55
CA ASP A 10 -18.35 12.15 -8.68
C ASP A 10 -16.83 12.36 -8.51
N PRO A 11 -16.03 12.18 -9.56
CA PRO A 11 -14.60 12.39 -9.47
C PRO A 11 -14.26 13.88 -9.41
N ASN A 12 -13.34 14.25 -8.52
CA ASN A 12 -12.71 15.55 -8.51
C ASN A 12 -11.67 15.63 -9.62
N LEU A 13 -11.59 16.75 -10.32
CA LEU A 13 -10.53 16.98 -11.30
C LEU A 13 -9.17 17.11 -10.60
N ALA A 14 -8.18 16.47 -11.19
CA ALA A 14 -6.79 16.55 -10.76
C ALA A 14 -5.86 16.63 -11.95
N THR A 15 -4.82 17.43 -11.83
CA THR A 15 -3.78 17.57 -12.84
C THR A 15 -2.57 16.71 -12.49
N ILE A 16 -2.04 15.98 -13.46
CA ILE A 16 -0.79 15.21 -13.33
C ILE A 16 0.37 16.20 -13.18
N THR A 17 1.07 16.15 -12.05
CA THR A 17 2.19 17.04 -11.73
C THR A 17 3.55 16.40 -11.95
N SER A 18 3.63 15.06 -11.89
CA SER A 18 4.84 14.30 -12.15
C SER A 18 4.51 12.87 -12.59
N MET A 19 5.33 12.32 -13.45
CA MET A 19 5.33 10.91 -13.82
C MET A 19 6.76 10.42 -13.92
N ARG A 20 7.09 9.31 -13.28
CA ARG A 20 8.40 8.68 -13.38
C ARG A 20 8.31 7.17 -13.35
N ASP A 21 9.26 6.51 -13.96
CA ASP A 21 9.39 5.06 -13.81
C ASP A 21 9.81 4.73 -12.37
N LEU A 22 9.11 3.80 -11.76
CA LEU A 22 9.36 3.35 -10.39
C LEU A 22 10.05 1.98 -10.39
N ALA A 23 9.64 1.10 -11.30
CA ALA A 23 10.21 -0.21 -11.56
C ALA A 23 9.83 -0.64 -12.98
N ALA A 24 10.31 -1.80 -13.43
CA ALA A 24 9.97 -2.32 -14.76
C ALA A 24 8.45 -2.46 -14.94
N GLY A 25 7.87 -1.66 -15.86
CA GLY A 25 6.42 -1.64 -16.13
C GLY A 25 5.57 -0.97 -15.04
N ILE A 26 6.18 -0.29 -14.08
CA ILE A 26 5.49 0.43 -13.00
C ILE A 26 5.91 1.91 -13.04
N LYS A 27 4.92 2.80 -13.09
CA LYS A 27 5.13 4.26 -12.95
C LYS A 27 4.61 4.76 -11.61
N LEU A 28 5.29 5.73 -11.05
CA LEU A 28 4.74 6.60 -10.01
C LEU A 28 4.11 7.81 -10.69
N VAL A 29 2.82 7.97 -10.49
CA VAL A 29 2.03 9.09 -11.02
C VAL A 29 1.68 9.98 -9.84
N GLN A 30 2.08 11.24 -9.90
CA GLN A 30 1.72 12.25 -8.92
C GLN A 30 0.66 13.18 -9.51
N VAL A 31 -0.41 13.41 -8.77
CA VAL A 31 -1.48 14.30 -9.18
C VAL A 31 -1.79 15.31 -8.07
N ARG A 32 -2.36 16.44 -8.45
CA ARG A 32 -2.88 17.43 -7.52
C ARG A 32 -4.30 17.77 -7.88
N LEU A 33 -5.21 17.70 -6.89
CA LEU A 33 -6.59 18.13 -7.08
C LEU A 33 -6.63 19.61 -7.50
N ASP A 34 -7.42 19.94 -8.52
CA ASP A 34 -7.44 21.30 -9.09
C ASP A 34 -8.12 22.28 -8.14
N ASP A 35 -9.22 21.86 -7.47
CA ASP A 35 -9.91 22.68 -6.49
C ASP A 35 -9.16 22.73 -5.14
N PRO A 36 -8.73 23.91 -4.67
CA PRO A 36 -8.04 24.06 -3.39
C PRO A 36 -8.88 23.65 -2.18
N GLU A 37 -10.20 23.78 -2.23
CA GLU A 37 -11.06 23.39 -1.11
C GLU A 37 -11.22 21.87 -1.04
N GLU A 38 -11.34 21.20 -2.17
CA GLU A 38 -11.35 19.73 -2.21
C GLU A 38 -10.00 19.16 -1.77
N ARG A 39 -8.87 19.80 -2.12
CA ARG A 39 -7.54 19.42 -1.60
C ARG A 39 -7.47 19.43 -0.07
N LYS A 40 -7.98 20.46 0.57
CA LYS A 40 -8.01 20.57 2.03
C LYS A 40 -8.89 19.51 2.70
N ARG A 41 -9.94 19.08 1.99
CA ARG A 41 -10.88 18.05 2.48
C ARG A 41 -10.39 16.63 2.24
N PHE A 42 -9.47 16.43 1.28
CA PHE A 42 -8.94 15.12 0.93
C PHE A 42 -7.89 14.68 1.96
N VAL A 43 -8.36 14.41 3.18
CA VAL A 43 -7.53 13.88 4.27
C VAL A 43 -7.67 12.37 4.30
N TYR A 44 -6.55 11.67 4.35
CA TYR A 44 -6.53 10.21 4.31
C TYR A 44 -5.49 9.61 5.25
N GLU A 45 -5.71 8.35 5.58
CA GLU A 45 -4.81 7.54 6.40
C GLU A 45 -3.98 6.60 5.52
N PRO A 46 -2.76 6.23 5.94
CA PRO A 46 -1.97 5.20 5.27
C PRO A 46 -2.77 3.92 5.07
N GLY A 47 -2.74 3.36 3.85
CA GLY A 47 -3.47 2.15 3.49
C GLY A 47 -4.82 2.38 2.82
N GLN A 48 -5.36 3.60 2.83
CA GLN A 48 -6.53 3.95 2.03
C GLN A 48 -6.21 4.01 0.53
N PHE A 49 -7.25 4.01 -0.30
CA PHE A 49 -7.14 4.06 -1.75
C PHE A 49 -8.02 5.16 -2.35
N ALA A 50 -7.84 5.42 -3.63
CA ALA A 50 -8.72 6.24 -4.43
C ALA A 50 -8.99 5.56 -5.78
N GLU A 51 -10.14 5.85 -6.37
CA GLU A 51 -10.42 5.53 -7.76
C GLU A 51 -9.83 6.64 -8.64
N VAL A 52 -9.03 6.24 -9.62
CA VAL A 52 -8.46 7.15 -10.62
C VAL A 52 -9.18 6.92 -11.94
N SER A 53 -9.80 7.96 -12.47
CA SER A 53 -10.54 7.95 -13.72
C SER A 53 -9.70 8.55 -14.85
N VAL A 54 -9.57 7.81 -15.95
CA VAL A 54 -9.12 8.35 -17.24
C VAL A 54 -10.35 8.61 -18.09
N PHE A 55 -10.60 9.86 -18.43
CA PHE A 55 -11.84 10.28 -19.10
C PHE A 55 -12.01 9.60 -20.45
N GLY A 56 -13.21 9.06 -20.69
CA GLY A 56 -13.53 8.31 -21.90
C GLY A 56 -13.05 6.84 -21.91
N VAL A 57 -12.30 6.41 -20.89
CA VAL A 57 -11.72 5.06 -20.80
C VAL A 57 -12.29 4.26 -19.63
N GLY A 58 -12.24 4.81 -18.43
CA GLY A 58 -12.75 4.15 -17.25
C GLY A 58 -12.04 4.56 -15.95
N GLU A 59 -12.30 3.77 -14.90
CA GLU A 59 -11.84 4.03 -13.54
C GLU A 59 -11.20 2.75 -12.96
N SER A 60 -10.16 2.93 -12.16
CA SER A 60 -9.50 1.83 -11.42
C SER A 60 -9.06 2.27 -10.03
N PRO A 61 -9.13 1.38 -9.03
CA PRO A 61 -8.67 1.65 -7.68
C PRO A 61 -7.13 1.56 -7.59
N PHE A 62 -6.55 2.51 -6.86
CA PHE A 62 -5.12 2.52 -6.52
C PHE A 62 -4.93 2.89 -5.06
N GLY A 63 -4.09 2.15 -4.36
CA GLY A 63 -3.62 2.54 -3.03
C GLY A 63 -2.87 3.88 -3.09
N LEU A 64 -3.14 4.75 -2.13
CA LEU A 64 -2.39 5.98 -1.96
C LEU A 64 -0.97 5.65 -1.54
N ALA A 65 0.02 6.14 -2.29
CA ALA A 65 1.45 5.85 -2.10
C ALA A 65 2.22 7.01 -1.46
N SER A 66 1.54 8.11 -1.13
CA SER A 66 2.06 9.25 -0.37
C SER A 66 1.42 9.34 1.01
N SER A 67 2.12 9.97 1.97
CA SER A 67 1.52 10.37 3.24
C SER A 67 0.78 11.71 3.07
N ALA A 68 -0.43 11.83 3.65
CA ALA A 68 -1.18 13.08 3.66
C ALA A 68 -0.44 14.23 4.39
N GLU A 69 0.51 13.91 5.24
CA GLU A 69 1.29 14.90 6.01
C GLU A 69 2.45 15.49 5.18
N ARG A 70 2.77 14.91 4.01
CA ARG A 70 3.94 15.29 3.20
C ARG A 70 3.61 16.15 1.98
N GLY A 71 2.50 16.85 1.99
CA GLY A 71 2.15 17.80 0.93
C GLY A 71 0.70 17.70 0.47
N ASP A 72 0.41 18.40 -0.64
CA ASP A 72 -0.94 18.53 -1.20
C ASP A 72 -1.12 17.73 -2.51
N THR A 73 -0.21 16.81 -2.78
CA THR A 73 -0.23 15.92 -3.94
C THR A 73 -0.52 14.48 -3.55
N LEU A 74 -1.20 13.76 -4.41
CA LEU A 74 -1.48 12.33 -4.26
C LEU A 74 -0.55 11.55 -5.19
N GLU A 75 0.01 10.46 -4.71
CA GLU A 75 0.87 9.58 -5.49
C GLU A 75 0.28 8.18 -5.62
N PHE A 76 0.38 7.63 -6.83
CA PHE A 76 -0.11 6.30 -7.17
C PHE A 76 0.96 5.52 -7.91
N ALA A 77 1.30 4.33 -7.41
CA ALA A 77 2.10 3.39 -8.18
C ALA A 77 1.18 2.60 -9.12
N VAL A 78 1.43 2.72 -10.42
CA VAL A 78 0.58 2.17 -11.47
C VAL A 78 1.33 1.10 -12.24
N ASN A 79 0.83 -0.14 -12.21
CA ASN A 79 1.32 -1.24 -13.03
C ASN A 79 0.50 -1.31 -14.33
N LYS A 80 1.19 -1.41 -15.47
CA LYS A 80 0.58 -1.44 -16.80
C LYS A 80 -0.01 -2.82 -17.11
N VAL A 81 -1.27 -3.05 -16.69
CA VAL A 81 -1.91 -4.38 -16.76
C VAL A 81 -3.31 -4.41 -17.37
N GLY A 82 -3.86 -3.27 -17.81
CA GLY A 82 -5.20 -3.22 -18.35
C GLY A 82 -5.53 -1.86 -18.98
N THR A 83 -6.72 -1.75 -19.58
CA THR A 83 -7.12 -0.61 -20.42
C THR A 83 -6.92 0.75 -19.73
N VAL A 84 -7.37 0.89 -18.47
CA VAL A 84 -7.21 2.16 -17.73
C VAL A 84 -5.73 2.47 -17.48
N THR A 85 -4.97 1.47 -17.03
CA THR A 85 -3.54 1.66 -16.72
C THR A 85 -2.70 1.86 -17.98
N GLU A 86 -3.07 1.22 -19.09
CA GLU A 86 -2.42 1.45 -20.40
C GLU A 86 -2.62 2.87 -20.89
N GLU A 87 -3.84 3.42 -20.72
CA GLU A 87 -4.12 4.79 -21.11
C GLU A 87 -3.46 5.79 -20.17
N LEU A 88 -3.49 5.52 -18.85
CA LEU A 88 -2.80 6.36 -17.87
C LEU A 88 -1.29 6.48 -18.18
N PHE A 89 -0.68 5.41 -18.72
CA PHE A 89 0.72 5.42 -19.16
C PHE A 89 0.99 6.31 -20.40
N ARG A 90 -0.06 6.69 -21.16
CA ARG A 90 0.04 7.55 -22.34
C ARG A 90 -0.16 9.02 -22.03
N LEU A 91 -0.69 9.32 -20.85
CA LEU A 91 -0.85 10.69 -20.39
C LEU A 91 0.50 11.31 -20.06
N ASP A 92 0.55 12.63 -20.13
CA ASP A 92 1.71 13.45 -19.83
C ASP A 92 1.47 14.37 -18.63
N VAL A 93 2.54 14.97 -18.12
CA VAL A 93 2.42 16.03 -17.09
C VAL A 93 1.62 17.20 -17.66
N GLY A 94 0.61 17.63 -16.91
CA GLY A 94 -0.36 18.65 -17.31
C GLY A 94 -1.71 18.09 -17.76
N ASP A 95 -1.80 16.78 -18.06
CA ASP A 95 -3.07 16.14 -18.37
C ASP A 95 -3.95 15.99 -17.12
N GLN A 96 -5.25 15.88 -17.34
CA GLN A 96 -6.24 15.77 -16.27
C GLN A 96 -6.75 14.34 -16.11
N VAL A 97 -6.95 13.97 -14.87
CA VAL A 97 -7.60 12.73 -14.42
C VAL A 97 -8.69 13.05 -13.41
N GLY A 98 -9.58 12.12 -13.17
CA GLY A 98 -10.57 12.22 -12.09
C GLY A 98 -10.12 11.44 -10.88
N ILE A 99 -10.29 12.00 -9.68
CA ILE A 99 -9.96 11.35 -8.41
C ILE A 99 -11.21 11.27 -7.55
N ARG A 100 -11.53 10.07 -7.12
CA ARG A 100 -12.64 9.80 -6.21
C ARG A 100 -12.13 9.10 -4.96
N GLY A 101 -12.30 9.73 -3.80
CA GLY A 101 -11.80 9.23 -2.53
C GLY A 101 -11.67 10.33 -1.47
N PRO A 102 -10.94 10.06 -0.37
CA PRO A 102 -10.33 8.77 -0.03
C PRO A 102 -11.39 7.70 0.25
N LEU A 103 -11.06 6.45 -0.03
CA LEU A 103 -11.97 5.32 0.09
C LEU A 103 -11.38 4.25 1.00
N GLY A 104 -12.28 3.47 1.63
CA GLY A 104 -11.91 2.41 2.56
C GLY A 104 -11.35 2.92 3.88
N HIS A 105 -10.74 2.01 4.65
CA HIS A 105 -10.11 2.29 5.94
C HIS A 105 -8.60 2.12 5.85
N GLY A 106 -7.86 2.99 6.52
CA GLY A 106 -6.42 2.93 6.64
C GLY A 106 -5.95 2.08 7.84
N PHE A 107 -4.63 2.02 8.01
CA PHE A 107 -4.03 1.42 9.20
C PHE A 107 -4.29 2.32 10.43
N PRO A 108 -4.68 1.75 11.58
CA PRO A 108 -4.89 2.52 12.80
C PRO A 108 -3.54 2.88 13.44
N MET A 109 -2.79 3.77 12.80
CA MET A 109 -1.42 4.14 13.19
C MET A 109 -1.32 4.62 14.63
N HIS A 110 -2.38 5.23 15.17
CA HIS A 110 -2.45 5.67 16.55
C HIS A 110 -2.44 4.52 17.57
N GLU A 111 -2.98 3.33 17.21
CA GLU A 111 -2.96 2.12 18.04
C GLU A 111 -1.60 1.43 18.04
N PHE A 112 -0.77 1.72 17.03
CA PHE A 112 0.56 1.13 16.88
C PHE A 112 1.66 1.90 17.61
N LYS A 113 1.34 3.06 18.21
CA LYS A 113 2.32 3.83 19.01
C LYS A 113 2.88 2.99 20.16
N GLY A 114 4.18 3.09 20.37
CA GLY A 114 4.91 2.31 21.37
C GLY A 114 5.21 0.86 20.96
N LYS A 115 4.75 0.42 19.77
CA LYS A 115 5.00 -0.93 19.25
C LYS A 115 6.22 -0.96 18.33
N ASP A 116 6.86 -2.12 18.28
CA ASP A 116 7.76 -2.46 17.18
C ASP A 116 6.92 -2.78 15.94
N ILE A 117 7.40 -2.35 14.79
CA ILE A 117 6.68 -2.54 13.53
C ILE A 117 7.51 -3.42 12.58
N LEU A 118 6.89 -4.48 12.09
CA LEU A 118 7.44 -5.35 11.06
C LEU A 118 6.64 -5.18 9.77
N ILE A 119 7.24 -4.58 8.76
CA ILE A 119 6.62 -4.39 7.44
C ILE A 119 7.06 -5.50 6.49
N LEU A 120 6.10 -6.09 5.79
CA LEU A 120 6.32 -7.10 4.75
C LEU A 120 5.73 -6.60 3.43
N GLY A 121 6.58 -6.15 2.53
CA GLY A 121 6.21 -5.63 1.21
C GLY A 121 6.55 -6.60 0.09
N GLY A 122 5.62 -6.82 -0.85
CA GLY A 122 5.85 -7.67 -2.03
C GLY A 122 5.52 -6.98 -3.34
N GLY A 123 6.53 -6.73 -4.18
CA GLY A 123 6.36 -6.06 -5.47
C GLY A 123 5.69 -4.70 -5.34
N ILE A 124 4.68 -4.43 -6.18
CA ILE A 124 3.93 -3.16 -6.14
C ILE A 124 3.14 -2.97 -4.82
N GLY A 125 2.93 -4.02 -4.02
CA GLY A 125 2.36 -3.91 -2.68
C GLY A 125 3.17 -3.03 -1.72
N GLY A 126 4.40 -2.68 -2.11
CA GLY A 126 5.17 -1.62 -1.46
C GLY A 126 4.51 -0.24 -1.50
N ALA A 127 3.69 0.04 -2.51
CA ALA A 127 3.08 1.36 -2.69
C ALA A 127 2.14 1.74 -1.51
N PRO A 128 1.17 0.93 -1.09
CA PRO A 128 0.35 1.23 0.08
C PRO A 128 1.12 1.20 1.41
N LEU A 129 2.30 0.56 1.45
CA LEU A 129 3.14 0.51 2.65
C LEU A 129 4.06 1.73 2.79
N ARG A 130 4.39 2.40 1.69
CA ARG A 130 5.24 3.60 1.71
C ARG A 130 4.70 4.71 2.62
N PRO A 131 3.42 5.10 2.59
CA PRO A 131 2.88 6.10 3.52
C PRO A 131 2.91 5.63 4.98
N VAL A 132 2.83 4.33 5.26
CA VAL A 132 3.04 3.78 6.62
C VAL A 132 4.47 4.03 7.07
N ILE A 133 5.46 3.71 6.22
CA ILE A 133 6.88 3.97 6.50
C ILE A 133 7.10 5.47 6.71
N GLN A 134 6.59 6.32 5.83
CA GLN A 134 6.71 7.77 5.93
C GLN A 134 6.14 8.30 7.24
N THR A 135 4.93 7.87 7.63
CA THR A 135 4.32 8.26 8.91
C THR A 135 5.17 7.83 10.11
N ILE A 136 5.72 6.62 10.10
CA ILE A 136 6.59 6.13 11.17
C ILE A 136 7.90 6.94 11.24
N LEU A 137 8.47 7.31 10.09
CA LEU A 137 9.70 8.11 10.06
C LEU A 137 9.47 9.55 10.50
N ASP A 138 8.35 10.16 10.11
CA ASP A 138 7.97 11.53 10.50
C ASP A 138 7.66 11.62 12.00
N HIS A 139 7.18 10.54 12.60
CA HIS A 139 6.87 10.41 14.03
C HIS A 139 7.75 9.36 14.71
N ARG A 140 9.05 9.34 14.38
CA ARG A 140 9.98 8.25 14.73
C ARG A 140 9.98 7.88 16.22
N THR A 141 9.83 8.85 17.11
CA THR A 141 9.83 8.65 18.56
C THR A 141 8.56 8.00 19.12
N ASP A 142 7.48 8.00 18.34
CA ASP A 142 6.21 7.41 18.74
C ASP A 142 6.20 5.87 18.56
N TYR A 143 7.13 5.32 17.81
CA TYR A 143 7.20 3.90 17.48
C TYR A 143 8.49 3.26 17.99
N GLY A 144 8.46 1.97 18.26
CA GLY A 144 9.62 1.17 18.58
C GLY A 144 10.50 0.88 17.35
N LYS A 145 11.11 -0.27 17.27
CA LYS A 145 11.92 -0.70 16.12
C LYS A 145 11.07 -0.84 14.85
N LEU A 146 11.57 -0.31 13.74
CA LEU A 146 11.02 -0.56 12.42
C LEU A 146 11.89 -1.57 11.67
N THR A 147 11.31 -2.71 11.31
CA THR A 147 11.96 -3.72 10.47
C THR A 147 11.18 -3.84 9.16
N ILE A 148 11.85 -3.67 8.04
CA ILE A 148 11.25 -3.71 6.70
C ILE A 148 11.78 -4.94 5.97
N LEU A 149 10.90 -5.87 5.60
CA LEU A 149 11.18 -6.98 4.71
C LEU A 149 10.55 -6.68 3.37
N TRP A 150 11.38 -6.53 2.34
CA TRP A 150 10.91 -6.13 1.02
C TRP A 150 11.28 -7.17 -0.01
N ALA A 151 10.28 -7.65 -0.74
CA ALA A 151 10.43 -8.75 -1.69
C ALA A 151 9.97 -8.36 -3.09
N ALA A 152 10.62 -8.89 -4.10
CA ALA A 152 10.21 -8.80 -5.49
C ALA A 152 10.58 -10.09 -6.25
N ARG A 153 10.05 -10.28 -7.47
CA ARG A 153 10.44 -11.42 -8.32
C ARG A 153 11.88 -11.29 -8.81
N SER A 154 12.34 -10.07 -9.05
CA SER A 154 13.69 -9.74 -9.51
C SER A 154 14.07 -8.34 -9.06
N PRO A 155 15.37 -7.96 -9.04
CA PRO A 155 15.82 -6.66 -8.57
C PRO A 155 15.20 -5.47 -9.27
N ASP A 156 14.92 -5.55 -10.57
CA ASP A 156 14.31 -4.50 -11.39
C ASP A 156 12.82 -4.25 -11.11
N LEU A 157 12.19 -5.13 -10.31
CA LEU A 157 10.81 -4.99 -9.84
C LEU A 157 10.70 -4.46 -8.41
N LEU A 158 11.81 -4.14 -7.76
CA LEU A 158 11.81 -3.44 -6.48
C LEU A 158 11.36 -2.00 -6.67
N VAL A 159 10.40 -1.56 -5.87
CA VAL A 159 9.84 -0.20 -5.93
C VAL A 159 10.45 0.69 -4.86
N PHE A 160 10.58 2.01 -5.12
CA PHE A 160 11.12 3.02 -4.21
C PHE A 160 12.57 2.79 -3.76
N THR A 161 13.38 2.17 -4.61
CA THR A 161 14.78 1.86 -4.30
C THR A 161 15.60 3.09 -3.93
N GLU A 162 15.24 4.24 -4.48
CA GLU A 162 15.86 5.54 -4.20
C GLU A 162 15.60 6.08 -2.78
N GLU A 163 14.64 5.50 -2.05
CA GLU A 163 14.29 5.92 -0.69
C GLU A 163 14.91 5.00 0.39
N TYR A 164 15.48 3.85 0.03
CA TYR A 164 15.94 2.83 0.99
C TYR A 164 17.04 3.36 1.92
N ASP A 165 18.01 4.09 1.38
CA ASP A 165 19.09 4.68 2.18
C ASP A 165 18.55 5.73 3.14
N LEU A 166 17.58 6.53 2.69
CA LEU A 166 16.91 7.50 3.55
C LEU A 166 16.16 6.81 4.71
N TRP A 167 15.41 5.75 4.40
CA TRP A 167 14.66 5.03 5.44
C TRP A 167 15.60 4.39 6.47
N THR A 168 16.67 3.77 6.01
CA THR A 168 17.62 3.07 6.89
C THR A 168 18.61 3.98 7.60
N SER A 169 18.70 5.27 7.22
CA SER A 169 19.49 6.26 7.95
C SER A 169 18.86 6.65 9.28
N GLU A 170 17.56 6.40 9.47
CA GLU A 170 16.85 6.73 10.68
C GLU A 170 17.14 5.74 11.83
N PRO A 171 17.16 6.20 13.09
CA PRO A 171 17.44 5.35 14.25
C PRO A 171 16.45 4.18 14.38
N ASN A 172 16.96 2.99 14.73
CA ASN A 172 16.17 1.78 14.94
C ASN A 172 15.35 1.34 13.71
N VAL A 173 15.81 1.67 12.50
CA VAL A 173 15.27 1.17 11.24
C VAL A 173 16.23 0.15 10.65
N THR A 174 15.70 -1.00 10.25
CA THR A 174 16.46 -2.04 9.54
C THR A 174 15.66 -2.50 8.32
N MET A 175 16.34 -2.74 7.20
CA MET A 175 15.72 -3.22 5.98
C MET A 175 16.44 -4.45 5.46
N HIS A 176 15.67 -5.42 5.01
CA HIS A 176 16.14 -6.65 4.39
C HIS A 176 15.43 -6.84 3.06
N LEU A 177 16.20 -7.09 2.02
CA LEU A 177 15.74 -7.28 0.66
C LEU A 177 15.86 -8.74 0.25
N THR A 178 14.86 -9.25 -0.45
CA THR A 178 14.93 -10.56 -1.09
C THR A 178 14.29 -10.52 -2.47
N VAL A 179 14.80 -11.35 -3.38
CA VAL A 179 14.19 -11.54 -4.70
C VAL A 179 14.03 -13.02 -4.99
N ASP A 180 12.97 -13.39 -5.73
CA ASP A 180 12.79 -14.80 -6.11
C ASP A 180 13.90 -15.27 -7.05
N LYS A 181 14.45 -14.35 -7.84
CA LYS A 181 15.47 -14.61 -8.84
C LYS A 181 16.53 -13.50 -8.84
N ALA A 182 17.70 -13.83 -8.30
CA ALA A 182 18.82 -12.93 -8.23
C ALA A 182 19.48 -12.69 -9.60
N THR A 183 20.09 -11.53 -9.75
CA THR A 183 21.06 -11.23 -10.82
C THR A 183 22.48 -11.40 -10.28
N PRO A 184 23.52 -11.56 -11.14
CA PRO A 184 24.91 -11.72 -10.67
C PRO A 184 25.41 -10.62 -9.72
N ASP A 185 24.84 -9.41 -9.84
CA ASP A 185 25.24 -8.24 -9.04
C ASP A 185 24.40 -8.09 -7.75
N TRP A 186 23.45 -9.00 -7.51
CA TRP A 186 22.60 -8.95 -6.34
C TRP A 186 23.37 -9.31 -5.05
N GLN A 187 23.31 -8.42 -4.04
CA GLN A 187 24.09 -8.54 -2.81
C GLN A 187 23.24 -8.88 -1.57
N HIS A 188 21.91 -9.07 -1.76
CA HIS A 188 20.98 -9.37 -0.68
C HIS A 188 20.48 -10.81 -0.77
N ASP A 189 19.41 -11.12 -0.05
CA ASP A 189 18.86 -12.47 0.00
C ASP A 189 18.19 -12.89 -1.33
N GLU A 190 18.26 -14.17 -1.64
CA GLU A 190 17.50 -14.80 -2.73
C GLU A 190 16.53 -15.81 -2.14
N GLY A 191 15.26 -15.74 -2.55
CA GLY A 191 14.18 -16.59 -2.11
C GLY A 191 12.93 -15.82 -1.73
N LEU A 192 11.94 -16.57 -1.26
CA LEU A 192 10.64 -15.99 -0.86
C LEU A 192 10.75 -15.21 0.46
N ILE A 193 9.85 -14.26 0.65
CA ILE A 193 9.76 -13.48 1.90
C ILE A 193 9.58 -14.36 3.15
N THR A 194 8.97 -15.53 2.99
CA THR A 194 8.79 -16.52 4.06
C THR A 194 10.14 -17.05 4.57
N ALA A 195 11.08 -17.33 3.67
CA ALA A 195 12.43 -17.74 4.04
C ALA A 195 13.17 -16.61 4.78
N LEU A 196 12.93 -15.35 4.37
CA LEU A 196 13.49 -14.20 5.05
C LEU A 196 12.93 -14.05 6.48
N ILE A 197 11.62 -14.24 6.69
CA ILE A 197 11.01 -14.28 8.03
C ILE A 197 11.66 -15.35 8.90
N GLU A 198 11.81 -16.58 8.38
CA GLU A 198 12.41 -17.70 9.11
C GLU A 198 13.90 -17.46 9.43
N LYS A 199 14.63 -16.77 8.55
CA LYS A 199 16.04 -16.37 8.75
C LYS A 199 16.17 -15.34 9.86
N ILE A 200 15.36 -14.29 9.82
CA ILE A 200 15.46 -13.13 10.74
C ILE A 200 14.85 -13.46 12.10
N LYS A 201 13.81 -14.31 12.13
CA LYS A 201 13.07 -14.71 13.34
C LYS A 201 12.65 -13.48 14.17
N PRO A 202 11.81 -12.60 13.62
CA PRO A 202 11.36 -11.41 14.33
C PRO A 202 10.64 -11.82 15.62
N SER A 203 10.87 -11.05 16.71
CA SER A 203 10.17 -11.28 17.96
C SER A 203 8.71 -10.86 17.86
N PRO A 204 7.73 -11.69 18.27
CA PRO A 204 6.34 -11.29 18.36
C PRO A 204 6.07 -10.37 19.57
N GLU A 205 7.00 -10.28 20.51
CA GLU A 205 6.85 -9.47 21.72
C GLU A 205 6.73 -7.99 21.37
N ASN A 206 5.63 -7.37 21.74
CA ASN A 206 5.30 -5.96 21.49
C ASN A 206 5.35 -5.54 20.00
N THR A 207 5.23 -6.48 19.06
CA THR A 207 5.38 -6.24 17.62
C THR A 207 4.05 -6.35 16.88
N ILE A 208 3.78 -5.39 16.01
CA ILE A 208 2.71 -5.41 15.01
C ILE A 208 3.33 -5.70 13.64
N THR A 209 2.68 -6.56 12.86
CA THR A 209 3.09 -6.80 11.47
C THR A 209 2.14 -6.13 10.49
N ILE A 210 2.66 -5.58 9.41
CA ILE A 210 1.91 -4.91 8.36
C ILE A 210 2.34 -5.50 7.01
N THR A 211 1.41 -6.17 6.32
CA THR A 211 1.72 -6.92 5.10
C THR A 211 0.89 -6.45 3.91
N CYS A 212 1.56 -6.19 2.80
CA CYS A 212 0.93 -5.90 1.51
C CYS A 212 1.70 -6.58 0.37
N GLY A 213 0.98 -7.22 -0.53
CA GLY A 213 1.57 -7.91 -1.68
C GLY A 213 0.59 -8.88 -2.34
N PRO A 214 1.06 -9.75 -3.25
CA PRO A 214 0.22 -10.75 -3.89
C PRO A 214 -0.52 -11.64 -2.87
N PRO A 215 -1.77 -12.02 -3.12
CA PRO A 215 -2.57 -12.83 -2.18
C PRO A 215 -1.86 -14.09 -1.70
N ILE A 216 -1.18 -14.80 -2.60
CA ILE A 216 -0.39 -15.99 -2.26
C ILE A 216 0.76 -15.69 -1.29
N MET A 217 1.42 -14.52 -1.45
CA MET A 217 2.47 -14.08 -0.53
C MET A 217 1.88 -13.81 0.87
N ILE A 218 0.76 -13.09 0.95
CA ILE A 218 0.09 -12.79 2.22
C ILE A 218 -0.26 -14.09 2.94
N LYS A 219 -0.88 -15.05 2.24
CA LYS A 219 -1.23 -16.36 2.79
C LYS A 219 -0.04 -17.05 3.46
N PHE A 220 1.06 -17.21 2.73
CA PHE A 220 2.22 -17.91 3.25
C PHE A 220 3.00 -17.08 4.29
N ALA A 221 3.00 -15.77 4.17
CA ALA A 221 3.59 -14.89 5.20
C ALA A 221 2.85 -15.04 6.54
N MET A 222 1.50 -15.03 6.53
CA MET A 222 0.70 -15.23 7.75
C MET A 222 0.97 -16.59 8.40
N LEU A 223 1.01 -17.68 7.61
CA LEU A 223 1.34 -19.03 8.12
C LEU A 223 2.77 -19.10 8.69
N THR A 224 3.72 -18.35 8.11
CA THR A 224 5.10 -18.32 8.60
C THR A 224 5.22 -17.47 9.86
N LEU A 225 4.53 -16.35 9.94
CA LEU A 225 4.47 -15.52 11.13
C LEU A 225 3.87 -16.29 12.32
N GLU A 226 2.82 -17.08 12.09
CA GLU A 226 2.25 -17.96 13.12
C GLU A 226 3.28 -18.98 13.64
N LYS A 227 4.07 -19.61 12.75
CA LYS A 227 5.14 -20.55 13.13
C LYS A 227 6.24 -19.89 13.98
N VAL A 228 6.53 -18.60 13.76
CA VAL A 228 7.51 -17.86 14.57
C VAL A 228 6.89 -17.17 15.79
N GLY A 229 5.60 -17.43 16.07
CA GLY A 229 4.93 -17.09 17.33
C GLY A 229 4.02 -15.86 17.29
N PHE A 230 3.78 -15.24 16.14
CA PHE A 230 2.78 -14.16 16.03
C PHE A 230 1.37 -14.72 16.11
N ILE A 231 0.48 -14.02 16.79
CA ILE A 231 -0.95 -14.33 16.81
C ILE A 231 -1.72 -13.48 15.78
N PRO A 232 -2.88 -13.93 15.29
CA PRO A 232 -3.64 -13.22 14.25
C PRO A 232 -3.94 -11.76 14.55
N GLY A 233 -4.21 -11.40 15.82
CA GLY A 233 -4.49 -10.04 16.24
C GLY A 233 -3.30 -9.06 16.16
N GLN A 234 -2.07 -9.56 15.97
CA GLN A 234 -0.88 -8.75 15.75
C GLN A 234 -0.62 -8.45 14.28
N ASN A 235 -1.31 -9.14 13.38
CA ASN A 235 -1.02 -9.09 11.95
C ASN A 235 -2.07 -8.24 11.23
N TRP A 236 -1.61 -7.27 10.46
CA TRP A 236 -2.43 -6.42 9.63
C TRP A 236 -2.10 -6.64 8.17
N VAL A 237 -3.13 -6.72 7.34
CA VAL A 237 -2.99 -7.02 5.92
C VAL A 237 -3.79 -6.02 5.08
N THR A 238 -3.31 -5.72 3.88
CA THR A 238 -4.15 -5.08 2.88
C THR A 238 -4.61 -6.12 1.88
N LEU A 239 -5.89 -6.11 1.56
CA LEU A 239 -6.49 -7.06 0.63
C LEU A 239 -6.97 -6.36 -0.62
N GLU A 240 -6.74 -6.99 -1.76
CA GLU A 240 -7.19 -6.52 -3.06
C GLU A 240 -8.41 -7.31 -3.53
N ALA A 241 -9.33 -6.64 -4.19
CA ALA A 241 -10.45 -7.24 -4.87
C ALA A 241 -10.77 -6.49 -6.15
N LYS A 242 -11.53 -7.13 -7.06
CA LYS A 242 -12.04 -6.46 -8.26
C LYS A 242 -13.08 -5.42 -7.86
N MET A 243 -12.65 -4.21 -7.54
CA MET A 243 -13.53 -3.09 -7.21
C MET A 243 -14.12 -2.44 -8.47
N LYS A 244 -15.25 -1.77 -8.29
CA LYS A 244 -15.94 -0.98 -9.33
C LYS A 244 -16.46 0.32 -8.78
N CYS A 245 -17.28 0.29 -7.72
CA CYS A 245 -17.90 1.51 -7.19
C CYS A 245 -17.08 2.14 -6.04
N GLY A 246 -16.24 1.38 -5.36
CA GLY A 246 -15.45 1.84 -4.21
C GLY A 246 -16.26 2.14 -2.93
N ILE A 247 -17.60 2.07 -2.96
CA ILE A 247 -18.52 2.57 -1.93
C ILE A 247 -19.56 1.53 -1.48
N GLY A 248 -19.29 0.24 -1.64
CA GLY A 248 -20.14 -0.85 -1.12
C GLY A 248 -21.43 -1.14 -1.90
N LYS A 249 -21.69 -0.46 -3.05
CA LYS A 249 -22.97 -0.59 -3.76
C LYS A 249 -23.04 -1.75 -4.76
N CYS A 250 -21.94 -2.06 -5.45
CA CYS A 250 -21.98 -3.01 -6.58
C CYS A 250 -21.76 -4.47 -6.18
N GLY A 251 -21.27 -4.75 -4.98
CA GLY A 251 -21.01 -6.11 -4.47
C GLY A 251 -19.78 -6.83 -5.06
N ARG A 252 -19.05 -6.23 -6.02
CA ARG A 252 -17.96 -6.93 -6.71
C ARG A 252 -16.73 -7.22 -5.86
N CYS A 253 -16.48 -6.41 -4.84
CA CYS A 253 -15.36 -6.56 -3.93
C CYS A 253 -15.72 -7.42 -2.69
N ASN A 254 -16.80 -8.19 -2.76
CA ASN A 254 -17.20 -9.08 -1.68
C ASN A 254 -16.17 -10.21 -1.53
N MET A 255 -15.75 -10.46 -0.29
CA MET A 255 -14.94 -11.59 0.11
C MET A 255 -15.50 -12.18 1.40
N GLY A 256 -16.15 -13.36 1.28
CA GLY A 256 -16.67 -14.11 2.41
C GLY A 256 -17.70 -13.39 3.28
N GLY A 257 -18.27 -12.27 2.86
CA GLY A 257 -19.25 -11.49 3.62
C GLY A 257 -18.81 -10.09 3.99
N VAL A 258 -17.54 -9.70 3.67
CA VAL A 258 -17.03 -8.34 3.82
C VAL A 258 -16.86 -7.67 2.46
N PHE A 259 -17.09 -6.38 2.38
CA PHE A 259 -16.77 -5.58 1.21
C PHE A 259 -15.43 -4.89 1.38
N ILE A 260 -14.43 -5.29 0.58
CA ILE A 260 -13.07 -4.74 0.67
C ILE A 260 -13.05 -3.21 0.52
N CYS A 261 -13.92 -2.64 -0.30
CA CYS A 261 -13.93 -1.19 -0.53
C CYS A 261 -14.50 -0.35 0.63
N THR A 262 -15.26 -0.93 1.54
CA THR A 262 -15.89 -0.20 2.66
C THR A 262 -15.46 -0.66 4.04
N GLU A 263 -15.07 -1.93 4.19
CA GLU A 263 -14.62 -2.49 5.46
C GLU A 263 -13.10 -2.66 5.52
N GLY A 264 -12.44 -2.64 4.35
CA GLY A 264 -11.00 -2.63 4.12
C GLY A 264 -10.55 -1.38 3.37
N PRO A 265 -9.47 -1.44 2.58
CA PRO A 265 -8.68 -2.64 2.22
C PRO A 265 -7.81 -3.17 3.35
N VAL A 266 -7.64 -2.41 4.43
CA VAL A 266 -6.83 -2.78 5.59
C VAL A 266 -7.66 -3.56 6.59
N PHE A 267 -7.13 -4.70 7.02
CA PHE A 267 -7.77 -5.57 8.01
C PHE A 267 -6.77 -6.04 9.06
N CYS A 268 -7.21 -6.10 10.31
CA CYS A 268 -6.58 -7.02 11.26
C CYS A 268 -6.83 -8.45 10.78
N PHE A 269 -5.77 -9.25 10.66
CA PHE A 269 -5.84 -10.60 10.10
C PHE A 269 -6.78 -11.52 10.86
N GLU A 270 -6.97 -11.30 12.16
CA GLU A 270 -7.93 -12.04 12.98
C GLU A 270 -9.35 -12.00 12.39
N LYS A 271 -9.76 -10.86 11.82
CA LYS A 271 -11.11 -10.70 11.22
C LYS A 271 -11.29 -11.43 9.89
N VAL A 272 -10.20 -11.66 9.15
CA VAL A 272 -10.23 -12.20 7.79
C VAL A 272 -9.52 -13.54 7.66
N SER A 273 -8.93 -14.06 8.72
CA SER A 273 -8.20 -15.34 8.74
C SER A 273 -9.04 -16.53 8.24
N GLN A 274 -10.35 -16.53 8.52
CA GLN A 274 -11.28 -17.54 8.03
C GLN A 274 -11.40 -17.58 6.50
N PHE A 275 -10.99 -16.53 5.80
CA PHE A 275 -11.03 -16.43 4.34
C PHE A 275 -9.65 -16.68 3.71
N LEU A 276 -8.68 -17.17 4.49
CA LEU A 276 -7.30 -17.36 4.03
C LEU A 276 -7.21 -18.19 2.73
N GLU A 277 -8.06 -19.22 2.60
CA GLU A 277 -8.15 -20.03 1.40
C GLU A 277 -8.65 -19.24 0.16
N SER A 278 -9.40 -18.16 0.39
CA SER A 278 -9.92 -17.29 -0.67
C SER A 278 -8.89 -16.26 -1.18
N PHE A 279 -7.69 -16.20 -0.57
CA PHE A 279 -6.61 -15.32 -1.00
C PHE A 279 -5.81 -15.90 -2.20
N VAL A 280 -6.17 -17.06 -2.71
CA VAL A 280 -5.43 -17.78 -3.78
C VAL A 280 -6.33 -17.98 -4.99
#